data_e25e3ded65b2fee62b4d5eb06b856d1c
#
_entry.id   e25e3ded65b2fee62b4d5eb06b856d1c
#
_cell.length_a   1.000
_cell.length_b   1.000
_cell.length_c   1.000
_cell.angle_alpha   90.00
_cell.angle_beta   90.00
_cell.angle_gamma   90.00
#
_symmetry.space_group_name_H-M   'P 1'
#
loop_
_entity.id
_entity.type
_entity.pdbx_description
1 polymer ?
#
loop_
_entity_poly.entity_id
_entity_poly.type
_entity_poly.pdbx_seq_one_letter_code
_entity_poly.pdbx_strand_id
1 'polypeptide(L)'
;MKKWFGFIFLGALVLILVGCSSAGETSRPMEGASVTGATLDEGDAGTYVPFTVRVEQAGDPIGVDFRGILATGSLRVQLLDSEGQAIWEEAVVSPGTFAVNTVVRPPESGEYQLGLAWDGPVQASYSLQWRPGEIEIATISPVASLGGLGMIAVAVGFVIYAALRKLGWGYLGLGALAWVVTVMLKFAWAVPVNSFVYNGLYDALPEVIAALLFYLYVGALTGVFEVGVVWLVMRYTRLGRVSWKRALAFGIGFGAVEALLLGLSSLGTVLTAVVVPGVFPLEALEQVSRLNNVLYGLAPISERFFTVLVHILANVLIFYAIAQRRPKWFWLAFAYMTGLDTVAAFAQFWGLETLAKIWTIEAVVALWGIVGWLGIRWVQQRYPNRAEAQVVNRRETRL
;
A
#
# COMPACT_ATOMS: atom_id res chain seq x y z
N MET A 1 18.78 -16.88 -11.74
CA MET A 1 17.32 -16.87 -11.43
C MET A 1 16.95 -16.65 -9.94
N LYS A 2 17.89 -16.67 -8.97
CA LYS A 2 17.58 -16.49 -7.54
C LYS A 2 17.61 -15.03 -7.01
N LYS A 3 18.04 -14.06 -7.80
CA LYS A 3 18.16 -12.63 -7.37
C LYS A 3 17.01 -11.72 -7.82
N TRP A 4 16.11 -12.20 -8.69
CA TRP A 4 15.00 -11.39 -9.24
C TRP A 4 13.70 -11.43 -8.41
N PHE A 5 13.51 -12.44 -7.56
CA PHE A 5 12.29 -12.57 -6.76
C PHE A 5 12.15 -11.50 -5.66
N GLY A 6 13.25 -11.00 -5.11
CA GLY A 6 13.22 -9.95 -4.07
C GLY A 6 12.83 -8.56 -4.60
N PHE A 7 13.24 -8.24 -5.84
CA PHE A 7 12.93 -6.93 -6.46
C PHE A 7 11.49 -6.83 -6.96
N ILE A 8 10.90 -7.93 -7.43
CA ILE A 8 9.51 -7.97 -7.89
C ILE A 8 8.55 -7.79 -6.71
N PHE A 9 8.88 -8.32 -5.53
CA PHE A 9 8.04 -8.19 -4.34
C PHE A 9 8.07 -6.78 -3.75
N LEU A 10 9.22 -6.12 -3.76
CA LEU A 10 9.39 -4.73 -3.32
C LEU A 10 8.74 -3.76 -4.32
N GLY A 11 8.89 -4.00 -5.62
CA GLY A 11 8.30 -3.20 -6.69
C GLY A 11 6.77 -3.28 -6.73
N ALA A 12 6.18 -4.46 -6.51
CA ALA A 12 4.73 -4.63 -6.46
C ALA A 12 4.10 -3.93 -5.24
N LEU A 13 4.77 -3.91 -4.10
CA LEU A 13 4.28 -3.24 -2.89
C LEU A 13 4.38 -1.71 -2.99
N VAL A 14 5.42 -1.18 -3.65
CA VAL A 14 5.58 0.26 -3.96
C VAL A 14 4.58 0.72 -5.02
N LEU A 15 4.28 -0.11 -6.03
CA LEU A 15 3.26 0.17 -7.04
C LEU A 15 1.83 0.24 -6.47
N ILE A 16 1.54 -0.44 -5.36
CA ILE A 16 0.24 -0.38 -4.69
C ILE A 16 0.04 0.96 -3.95
N LEU A 17 1.10 1.60 -3.49
CA LEU A 17 1.04 2.91 -2.85
C LEU A 17 1.04 4.09 -3.85
N VAL A 18 1.51 3.87 -5.08
CA VAL A 18 1.63 4.92 -6.12
C VAL A 18 0.56 4.79 -7.22
N GLY A 19 -0.15 3.67 -7.28
CA GLY A 19 -0.91 3.24 -8.45
C GLY A 19 -2.36 3.68 -8.59
N CYS A 20 -2.84 4.80 -8.01
CA CYS A 20 -4.17 5.34 -8.30
C CYS A 20 -4.23 6.86 -8.15
N SER A 21 -3.48 7.58 -8.98
CA SER A 21 -3.79 8.98 -9.28
C SER A 21 -3.99 9.13 -10.78
N SER A 22 -5.14 8.72 -11.30
CA SER A 22 -5.59 9.17 -12.60
C SER A 22 -6.30 10.50 -12.43
N ALA A 23 -5.70 11.51 -13.01
CA ALA A 23 -6.09 12.90 -13.03
C ALA A 23 -7.47 13.12 -13.65
N GLY A 24 -8.29 13.86 -12.93
CA GLY A 24 -9.31 14.70 -13.53
C GLY A 24 -8.68 16.04 -13.86
N GLU A 25 -8.46 16.33 -15.12
CA GLU A 25 -8.08 17.67 -15.60
C GLU A 25 -9.21 18.65 -15.32
N THR A 26 -9.00 19.54 -14.37
CA THR A 26 -9.71 20.82 -14.32
C THR A 26 -8.68 21.90 -14.59
N SER A 27 -8.81 22.55 -15.74
CA SER A 27 -8.01 23.70 -16.15
C SER A 27 -8.06 24.83 -15.13
N ARG A 28 -6.97 24.99 -14.36
CA ARG A 28 -6.65 26.22 -13.61
C ARG A 28 -5.39 26.84 -14.20
N PRO A 29 -5.28 28.18 -14.27
CA PRO A 29 -4.11 28.82 -14.82
C PRO A 29 -2.89 28.63 -13.88
N MET A 30 -1.76 28.21 -14.46
CA MET A 30 -0.40 28.24 -13.91
C MET A 30 -0.15 27.52 -12.59
N GLU A 31 -0.38 26.20 -12.54
CA GLU A 31 -0.05 25.39 -11.35
C GLU A 31 1.08 24.37 -11.58
N GLY A 32 2.07 24.65 -12.45
CA GLY A 32 3.13 23.69 -12.71
C GLY A 32 2.64 22.41 -13.40
N ALA A 33 3.57 21.55 -13.79
CA ALA A 33 3.27 20.25 -14.34
C ALA A 33 4.32 19.21 -13.96
N SER A 34 3.95 17.92 -13.97
CA SER A 34 4.86 16.84 -13.66
C SER A 34 4.68 15.62 -14.58
N VAL A 35 5.80 14.98 -14.91
CA VAL A 35 5.86 13.60 -15.43
C VAL A 35 6.56 12.77 -14.39
N THR A 36 5.91 11.73 -13.89
CA THR A 36 6.44 10.90 -12.80
C THR A 36 6.61 9.46 -13.22
N GLY A 37 7.75 8.85 -12.85
CA GLY A 37 8.02 7.43 -13.11
C GLY A 37 8.11 7.06 -14.60
N ALA A 38 8.43 8.02 -15.46
CA ALA A 38 8.61 7.76 -16.88
C ALA A 38 9.91 6.96 -17.14
N THR A 39 9.89 6.15 -18.18
CA THR A 39 11.06 5.41 -18.65
C THR A 39 11.48 5.92 -20.02
N LEU A 40 12.79 6.05 -20.20
CA LEU A 40 13.43 6.38 -21.47
C LEU A 40 14.37 5.21 -21.81
N ASP A 41 14.19 4.62 -22.98
CA ASP A 41 15.02 3.53 -23.51
C ASP A 41 15.17 3.76 -25.01
N GLU A 42 16.18 4.56 -25.39
CA GLU A 42 16.37 5.04 -26.74
C GLU A 42 17.79 4.69 -27.25
N GLY A 43 17.88 4.28 -28.52
CA GLY A 43 19.11 3.87 -29.15
C GLY A 43 19.88 5.01 -29.82
N ASP A 44 19.19 6.07 -30.22
CA ASP A 44 19.76 7.21 -30.96
C ASP A 44 19.60 8.50 -30.15
N ALA A 45 20.34 9.55 -30.56
CA ALA A 45 20.20 10.88 -30.00
C ALA A 45 18.79 11.46 -30.23
N GLY A 46 18.27 12.19 -29.26
CA GLY A 46 16.92 12.74 -29.35
C GLY A 46 16.58 13.80 -28.32
N THR A 47 15.36 14.29 -28.44
CA THR A 47 14.78 15.26 -27.49
C THR A 47 13.34 14.90 -27.20
N TYR A 48 12.91 15.18 -25.96
CA TYR A 48 11.52 15.02 -25.53
C TYR A 48 11.08 16.26 -24.72
N VAL A 49 10.04 16.94 -25.18
CA VAL A 49 9.53 18.18 -24.55
C VAL A 49 8.13 17.94 -24.01
N PRO A 50 7.99 17.53 -22.74
CA PRO A 50 6.67 17.30 -22.13
C PRO A 50 5.94 18.57 -21.74
N PHE A 51 6.64 19.72 -21.53
CA PHE A 51 6.02 20.90 -20.96
C PHE A 51 6.28 22.18 -21.73
N THR A 52 5.22 22.98 -21.89
CA THR A 52 5.32 24.40 -22.23
C THR A 52 5.12 25.23 -20.96
N VAL A 53 6.04 26.10 -20.69
CA VAL A 53 6.07 26.97 -19.48
C VAL A 53 5.85 28.41 -19.92
N ARG A 54 4.78 29.03 -19.45
CA ARG A 54 4.53 30.45 -19.73
C ARG A 54 5.07 31.34 -18.60
N VAL A 55 5.92 32.27 -18.94
CA VAL A 55 6.53 33.26 -18.05
C VAL A 55 5.86 34.60 -18.26
N GLU A 56 5.22 35.17 -17.23
CA GLU A 56 4.47 36.40 -17.35
C GLU A 56 5.38 37.61 -17.28
N GLN A 57 6.41 37.59 -16.45
CA GLN A 57 7.36 38.65 -16.28
C GLN A 57 8.80 38.13 -16.38
N ALA A 58 9.68 38.93 -16.98
CA ALA A 58 11.10 38.62 -17.04
C ALA A 58 11.66 38.40 -15.62
N GLY A 59 12.39 37.32 -15.42
CA GLY A 59 12.98 36.96 -14.14
C GLY A 59 12.06 36.22 -13.15
N ASP A 60 10.79 35.96 -13.51
CA ASP A 60 9.94 35.12 -12.69
C ASP A 60 10.59 33.74 -12.46
N PRO A 61 10.66 33.28 -11.19
CA PRO A 61 11.32 32.03 -10.88
C PRO A 61 10.50 30.84 -11.32
N ILE A 62 11.15 29.89 -11.98
CA ILE A 62 10.64 28.58 -12.32
C ILE A 62 11.44 27.56 -11.54
N GLY A 63 10.81 26.89 -10.58
CA GLY A 63 11.40 25.74 -9.91
C GLY A 63 11.36 24.54 -10.84
N VAL A 64 12.47 23.86 -11.01
CA VAL A 64 12.60 22.62 -11.79
C VAL A 64 13.17 21.54 -10.88
N ASP A 65 12.46 20.42 -10.80
CA ASP A 65 12.94 19.22 -10.12
C ASP A 65 13.02 18.05 -11.12
N PHE A 66 14.24 17.53 -11.32
CA PHE A 66 14.52 16.42 -12.21
C PHE A 66 15.32 15.35 -11.47
N ARG A 67 14.73 14.19 -11.31
CA ARG A 67 15.32 13.10 -10.52
C ARG A 67 15.01 11.75 -11.11
N GLY A 68 15.84 10.74 -10.76
CA GLY A 68 15.64 9.40 -11.24
C GLY A 68 16.86 8.51 -11.12
N ILE A 69 16.89 7.50 -12.00
CA ILE A 69 17.99 6.56 -12.13
C ILE A 69 18.42 6.56 -13.61
N LEU A 70 19.67 6.89 -13.86
CA LEU A 70 20.32 6.72 -15.16
C LEU A 70 21.03 5.37 -15.15
N ALA A 71 20.61 4.44 -16.00
CA ALA A 71 21.25 3.12 -16.11
C ALA A 71 22.43 3.17 -17.08
N THR A 72 22.25 3.85 -18.24
CA THR A 72 23.29 4.01 -19.27
C THR A 72 23.11 5.34 -20.01
N GLY A 73 24.19 5.84 -20.63
CA GLY A 73 24.18 7.04 -21.45
C GLY A 73 24.32 8.34 -20.66
N SER A 74 23.89 9.43 -21.28
CA SER A 74 23.82 10.77 -20.67
C SER A 74 22.48 11.42 -20.97
N LEU A 75 21.97 12.20 -20.03
CA LEU A 75 20.67 12.84 -20.11
C LEU A 75 20.80 14.30 -19.67
N ARG A 76 20.20 15.22 -20.40
CA ARG A 76 20.16 16.64 -20.06
C ARG A 76 18.71 17.06 -19.88
N VAL A 77 18.44 17.82 -18.83
CA VAL A 77 17.21 18.61 -18.69
C VAL A 77 17.53 20.03 -19.16
N GLN A 78 16.62 20.61 -19.96
CA GLN A 78 16.85 21.91 -20.57
C GLN A 78 15.57 22.76 -20.63
N LEU A 79 15.75 24.08 -20.51
CA LEU A 79 14.70 25.07 -20.76
C LEU A 79 15.05 25.81 -22.03
N LEU A 80 14.21 25.67 -23.04
CA LEU A 80 14.39 26.27 -24.36
C LEU A 80 13.49 27.50 -24.51
N ASP A 81 13.98 28.52 -25.21
CA ASP A 81 13.18 29.65 -25.65
C ASP A 81 12.31 29.32 -26.88
N SER A 82 11.58 30.32 -27.40
CA SER A 82 10.73 30.16 -28.57
C SER A 82 11.50 29.88 -29.87
N GLU A 83 12.80 30.13 -29.91
CA GLU A 83 13.69 29.83 -31.03
C GLU A 83 14.34 28.47 -30.91
N GLY A 84 14.08 27.74 -29.82
CA GLY A 84 14.64 26.43 -29.52
C GLY A 84 16.08 26.47 -28.97
N GLN A 85 16.52 27.66 -28.51
CA GLN A 85 17.81 27.79 -27.85
C GLN A 85 17.71 27.50 -26.36
N ALA A 86 18.67 26.74 -25.83
CA ALA A 86 18.70 26.45 -24.40
C ALA A 86 19.13 27.72 -23.60
N ILE A 87 18.24 28.25 -22.80
CA ILE A 87 18.55 29.33 -21.86
C ILE A 87 19.10 28.79 -20.55
N TRP A 88 18.84 27.52 -20.27
CA TRP A 88 19.37 26.77 -19.14
C TRP A 88 19.41 25.28 -19.48
N GLU A 89 20.46 24.61 -19.04
CA GLU A 89 20.58 23.15 -19.11
C GLU A 89 21.37 22.59 -17.91
N GLU A 90 21.05 21.35 -17.52
CA GLU A 90 21.78 20.59 -16.52
C GLU A 90 21.95 19.15 -17.00
N ALA A 91 23.17 18.63 -16.93
CA ALA A 91 23.54 17.33 -17.49
C ALA A 91 23.73 16.27 -16.41
N VAL A 92 23.15 15.11 -16.64
CA VAL A 92 23.37 13.88 -15.86
C VAL A 92 24.20 12.92 -16.73
N VAL A 93 25.47 12.77 -16.40
CA VAL A 93 26.43 12.02 -17.24
C VAL A 93 26.95 10.74 -16.61
N SER A 94 26.60 10.47 -15.34
CA SER A 94 27.08 9.29 -14.62
C SER A 94 25.93 8.35 -14.30
N PRO A 95 26.04 7.05 -14.61
CA PRO A 95 25.07 6.07 -14.18
C PRO A 95 24.87 6.07 -12.66
N GLY A 96 23.62 5.93 -12.22
CA GLY A 96 23.22 5.94 -10.83
C GLY A 96 21.97 6.77 -10.58
N THR A 97 21.69 7.02 -9.31
CA THR A 97 20.61 7.92 -8.92
C THR A 97 21.04 9.37 -9.05
N PHE A 98 20.12 10.21 -9.54
CA PHE A 98 20.34 11.63 -9.67
C PHE A 98 19.15 12.43 -9.11
N ALA A 99 19.43 13.66 -8.67
CA ALA A 99 18.42 14.64 -8.28
C ALA A 99 18.96 16.04 -8.56
N VAL A 100 18.32 16.73 -9.48
CA VAL A 100 18.56 18.13 -9.82
C VAL A 100 17.35 18.91 -9.33
N ASN A 101 17.58 19.84 -8.43
CA ASN A 101 16.56 20.79 -7.98
C ASN A 101 17.17 22.20 -8.12
N THR A 102 16.54 23.01 -8.94
CA THR A 102 17.05 24.34 -9.26
C THR A 102 15.94 25.33 -9.52
N VAL A 103 16.31 26.60 -9.49
CA VAL A 103 15.42 27.73 -9.86
C VAL A 103 16.01 28.40 -11.09
N VAL A 104 15.26 28.33 -12.19
CA VAL A 104 15.62 29.02 -13.43
C VAL A 104 14.86 30.33 -13.48
N ARG A 105 15.54 31.43 -13.92
CA ARG A 105 14.95 32.75 -14.07
C ARG A 105 15.09 33.19 -15.54
N PRO A 106 14.06 32.97 -16.37
CA PRO A 106 14.08 33.34 -17.77
C PRO A 106 14.30 34.86 -17.94
N PRO A 107 15.14 35.27 -18.89
CA PRO A 107 15.49 36.69 -19.07
C PRO A 107 14.34 37.54 -19.61
N GLU A 108 13.36 36.92 -20.26
CA GLU A 108 12.24 37.59 -20.92
C GLU A 108 10.90 36.93 -20.54
N SER A 109 9.80 37.65 -20.70
CA SER A 109 8.46 37.05 -20.66
C SER A 109 8.16 36.33 -21.97
N GLY A 110 7.47 35.19 -21.91
CA GLY A 110 7.16 34.44 -23.10
C GLY A 110 6.86 32.98 -22.82
N GLU A 111 6.80 32.18 -23.87
CA GLU A 111 6.64 30.73 -23.80
C GLU A 111 7.99 30.04 -23.94
N TYR A 112 8.25 29.15 -22.98
CA TYR A 112 9.46 28.34 -22.92
C TYR A 112 9.07 26.85 -22.97
N GLN A 113 10.01 26.01 -23.40
CA GLN A 113 9.83 24.56 -23.49
C GLN A 113 10.79 23.89 -22.50
N LEU A 114 10.25 23.18 -21.52
CA LEU A 114 11.02 22.35 -20.59
C LEU A 114 11.03 20.92 -21.07
N GLY A 115 12.22 20.37 -21.31
CA GLY A 115 12.37 19.05 -21.87
C GLY A 115 13.69 18.38 -21.54
N LEU A 116 13.86 17.22 -22.13
CA LEU A 116 15.02 16.35 -22.02
C LEU A 116 15.73 16.24 -23.35
N ALA A 117 17.06 16.10 -23.33
CA ALA A 117 17.88 15.80 -24.51
C ALA A 117 18.94 14.74 -24.18
N TRP A 118 19.32 13.94 -25.18
CA TRP A 118 20.36 12.93 -25.06
C TRP A 118 21.11 12.78 -26.39
N ASP A 119 22.41 12.45 -26.33
CA ASP A 119 23.29 12.47 -27.48
C ASP A 119 23.58 11.08 -28.08
N GLY A 120 22.97 10.03 -27.56
CA GLY A 120 23.19 8.65 -28.00
C GLY A 120 22.38 7.67 -27.15
N PRO A 121 22.71 6.39 -27.14
CA PRO A 121 21.98 5.39 -26.40
C PRO A 121 21.81 5.77 -24.92
N VAL A 122 20.58 5.79 -24.45
CA VAL A 122 20.25 6.17 -23.06
C VAL A 122 19.17 5.25 -22.49
N GLN A 123 19.37 4.85 -21.25
CA GLN A 123 18.34 4.12 -20.48
C GLN A 123 18.21 4.77 -19.11
N ALA A 124 17.03 5.30 -18.83
CA ALA A 124 16.73 6.01 -17.60
C ALA A 124 15.28 5.78 -17.13
N SER A 125 15.07 5.88 -15.81
CA SER A 125 13.76 6.08 -15.20
C SER A 125 13.80 7.41 -14.48
N TYR A 126 12.84 8.29 -14.76
CA TYR A 126 12.89 9.67 -14.28
C TYR A 126 11.53 10.23 -13.88
N SER A 127 11.60 11.31 -13.12
CA SER A 127 10.49 12.25 -12.87
C SER A 127 10.99 13.65 -13.16
N LEU A 128 10.20 14.40 -13.91
CA LEU A 128 10.46 15.80 -14.22
C LEU A 128 9.24 16.63 -13.80
N GLN A 129 9.47 17.66 -13.00
CA GLN A 129 8.42 18.54 -12.50
C GLN A 129 8.90 19.98 -12.59
N TRP A 130 7.97 20.90 -12.86
CA TRP A 130 8.19 22.31 -12.71
C TRP A 130 7.05 22.98 -11.95
N ARG A 131 7.34 24.06 -11.23
CA ARG A 131 6.36 24.93 -10.55
C ARG A 131 6.80 26.39 -10.64
N PRO A 132 5.85 27.34 -10.65
CA PRO A 132 6.19 28.75 -10.39
C PRO A 132 6.81 28.88 -8.99
N GLY A 133 7.92 29.65 -8.88
CA GLY A 133 8.63 29.82 -7.61
C GLY A 133 9.70 28.75 -7.36
N GLU A 134 10.13 28.65 -6.12
CA GLU A 134 11.10 27.64 -5.67
C GLU A 134 10.40 26.34 -5.30
N ILE A 135 11.05 25.22 -5.58
CA ILE A 135 10.61 23.89 -5.12
C ILE A 135 11.41 23.55 -3.86
N GLU A 136 10.75 23.62 -2.71
CA GLU A 136 11.32 23.14 -1.45
C GLU A 136 11.22 21.61 -1.39
N ILE A 137 12.35 20.94 -1.21
CA ILE A 137 12.37 19.50 -0.93
C ILE A 137 12.09 19.31 0.56
N ALA A 138 10.97 18.65 0.86
CA ALA A 138 10.60 18.36 2.22
C ALA A 138 11.64 17.47 2.91
N THR A 139 12.15 17.93 4.04
CA THR A 139 13.07 17.12 4.88
C THR A 139 12.32 16.00 5.59
N ILE A 140 12.90 14.81 5.63
CA ILE A 140 12.33 13.67 6.31
C ILE A 140 13.04 13.48 7.63
N SER A 141 12.32 13.60 8.74
CA SER A 141 12.85 13.45 10.08
C SER A 141 12.82 11.97 10.53
N PRO A 142 13.62 11.58 11.54
CA PRO A 142 13.56 10.22 12.11
C PRO A 142 12.17 9.83 12.66
N VAL A 143 11.32 10.82 13.00
CA VAL A 143 9.94 10.60 13.44
C VAL A 143 9.10 9.91 12.37
N ALA A 144 9.40 10.11 11.10
CA ALA A 144 8.72 9.43 10.00
C ALA A 144 8.80 7.88 10.10
N SER A 145 9.84 7.35 10.76
CA SER A 145 9.97 5.90 11.00
C SER A 145 9.02 5.34 12.06
N LEU A 146 8.35 6.19 12.83
CA LEU A 146 7.51 5.79 13.97
C LEU A 146 6.41 4.79 13.57
N GLY A 147 5.73 5.05 12.46
CA GLY A 147 4.66 4.19 11.97
C GLY A 147 5.17 2.79 11.63
N GLY A 148 6.25 2.69 10.85
CA GLY A 148 6.85 1.42 10.47
C GLY A 148 7.36 0.62 11.68
N LEU A 149 8.13 1.26 12.56
CA LEU A 149 8.64 0.64 13.79
C LEU A 149 7.50 0.22 14.73
N GLY A 150 6.45 1.03 14.84
CA GLY A 150 5.31 0.74 15.69
C GLY A 150 4.48 -0.45 15.18
N MET A 151 4.26 -0.56 13.87
CA MET A 151 3.60 -1.74 13.28
C MET A 151 4.40 -3.01 13.52
N ILE A 152 5.74 -2.97 13.39
CA ILE A 152 6.62 -4.09 13.73
C ILE A 152 6.50 -4.43 15.21
N ALA A 153 6.48 -3.43 16.10
CA ALA A 153 6.32 -3.64 17.53
C ALA A 153 4.97 -4.29 17.88
N VAL A 154 3.88 -3.92 17.21
CA VAL A 154 2.58 -4.58 17.33
C VAL A 154 2.68 -6.05 16.95
N ALA A 155 3.25 -6.38 15.80
CA ALA A 155 3.44 -7.75 15.34
C ALA A 155 4.23 -8.58 16.35
N VAL A 156 5.39 -8.07 16.79
CA VAL A 156 6.25 -8.71 17.77
C VAL A 156 5.53 -8.88 19.11
N GLY A 157 4.77 -7.88 19.57
CA GLY A 157 3.98 -7.95 20.80
C GLY A 157 2.96 -9.10 20.79
N PHE A 158 2.24 -9.30 19.69
CA PHE A 158 1.31 -10.43 19.54
C PHE A 158 2.04 -11.78 19.48
N VAL A 159 3.21 -11.85 18.82
CA VAL A 159 4.05 -13.07 18.80
C VAL A 159 4.58 -13.39 20.20
N ILE A 160 5.06 -12.40 20.94
CA ILE A 160 5.49 -12.56 22.34
C ILE A 160 4.31 -13.04 23.20
N TYR A 161 3.13 -12.45 23.04
CA TYR A 161 1.92 -12.91 23.73
C TYR A 161 1.64 -14.40 23.42
N ALA A 162 1.73 -14.81 22.16
CA ALA A 162 1.53 -16.22 21.77
C ALA A 162 2.57 -17.16 22.43
N ALA A 163 3.83 -16.71 22.48
CA ALA A 163 4.93 -17.44 23.12
C ALA A 163 4.70 -17.61 24.63
N LEU A 164 4.40 -16.52 25.34
CA LEU A 164 4.14 -16.52 26.79
C LEU A 164 2.93 -17.39 27.16
N ARG A 165 1.90 -17.40 26.31
CA ARG A 165 0.71 -18.24 26.48
C ARG A 165 0.89 -19.69 26.02
N LYS A 166 2.06 -20.03 25.45
CA LYS A 166 2.39 -21.37 24.93
C LYS A 166 1.30 -21.88 23.96
N LEU A 167 0.92 -21.01 22.97
CA LEU A 167 -0.18 -21.31 22.06
C LEU A 167 0.21 -22.34 20.96
N GLY A 168 1.49 -22.46 20.65
CA GLY A 168 2.04 -23.42 19.69
C GLY A 168 2.54 -22.75 18.38
N TRP A 169 3.84 -22.81 18.17
CA TRP A 169 4.54 -22.19 17.05
C TRP A 169 4.10 -22.69 15.67
N GLY A 170 3.77 -24.01 15.56
CA GLY A 170 3.34 -24.56 14.27
C GLY A 170 2.07 -23.93 13.71
N TYR A 171 1.08 -23.63 14.56
CA TYR A 171 -0.14 -22.95 14.11
C TYR A 171 0.04 -21.43 13.93
N LEU A 172 0.95 -20.82 14.68
CA LEU A 172 1.32 -19.44 14.45
C LEU A 172 1.99 -19.28 13.07
N GLY A 173 2.97 -20.12 12.75
CA GLY A 173 3.62 -20.15 11.43
C GLY A 173 2.66 -20.52 10.30
N LEU A 174 1.72 -21.46 10.53
CA LEU A 174 0.70 -21.82 9.56
C LEU A 174 -0.25 -20.65 9.27
N GLY A 175 -0.62 -19.87 10.29
CA GLY A 175 -1.42 -18.66 10.12
C GLY A 175 -0.69 -17.60 9.29
N ALA A 176 0.59 -17.36 9.60
CA ALA A 176 1.42 -16.45 8.82
C ALA A 176 1.54 -16.87 7.34
N LEU A 177 1.80 -18.16 7.08
CA LEU A 177 1.86 -18.69 5.73
C LEU A 177 0.49 -18.57 5.02
N ALA A 178 -0.60 -18.86 5.73
CA ALA A 178 -1.94 -18.76 5.17
C ALA A 178 -2.25 -17.34 4.70
N TRP A 179 -1.91 -16.31 5.49
CA TRP A 179 -2.07 -14.91 5.08
C TRP A 179 -1.28 -14.61 3.80
N VAL A 180 0.00 -14.95 3.75
CA VAL A 180 0.84 -14.71 2.57
C VAL A 180 0.23 -15.36 1.33
N VAL A 181 -0.19 -16.62 1.41
CA VAL A 181 -0.77 -17.35 0.27
C VAL A 181 -2.10 -16.74 -0.16
N THR A 182 -2.99 -16.42 0.79
CA THR A 182 -4.33 -15.89 0.46
C THR A 182 -4.25 -14.48 -0.12
N VAL A 183 -3.33 -13.65 0.38
CA VAL A 183 -3.08 -12.31 -0.16
C VAL A 183 -2.45 -12.38 -1.55
N MET A 184 -1.50 -13.29 -1.79
CA MET A 184 -0.97 -13.51 -3.15
C MET A 184 -2.07 -13.94 -4.14
N LEU A 185 -2.97 -14.84 -3.75
CA LEU A 185 -4.11 -15.23 -4.58
C LEU A 185 -5.08 -14.06 -4.82
N LYS A 186 -5.34 -13.26 -3.78
CA LYS A 186 -6.16 -12.04 -3.90
C LYS A 186 -5.57 -11.07 -4.92
N PHE A 187 -4.26 -10.81 -4.87
CA PHE A 187 -3.59 -9.94 -5.85
C PHE A 187 -3.53 -10.54 -7.25
N ALA A 188 -3.31 -11.85 -7.37
CA ALA A 188 -3.35 -12.52 -8.66
C ALA A 188 -4.72 -12.36 -9.36
N TRP A 189 -5.79 -12.23 -8.59
CA TRP A 189 -7.12 -11.89 -9.10
C TRP A 189 -7.29 -10.37 -9.29
N ALA A 190 -6.99 -9.58 -8.26
CA ALA A 190 -7.30 -8.16 -8.22
C ALA A 190 -6.56 -7.36 -9.31
N VAL A 191 -5.26 -7.66 -9.55
CA VAL A 191 -4.45 -6.92 -10.54
C VAL A 191 -5.06 -6.95 -11.95
N PRO A 192 -5.45 -8.10 -12.53
CA PRO A 192 -6.04 -8.13 -13.87
C PRO A 192 -7.54 -7.75 -13.92
N VAL A 193 -8.27 -7.86 -12.80
CA VAL A 193 -9.74 -7.80 -12.83
C VAL A 193 -10.30 -6.49 -12.29
N ASN A 194 -9.63 -5.83 -11.34
CA ASN A 194 -10.18 -4.65 -10.67
C ASN A 194 -10.49 -3.51 -11.65
N SER A 195 -9.60 -3.21 -12.60
CA SER A 195 -9.83 -2.15 -13.59
C SER A 195 -11.04 -2.45 -14.47
N PHE A 196 -11.22 -3.71 -14.88
CA PHE A 196 -12.39 -4.12 -15.66
C PHE A 196 -13.70 -3.96 -14.88
N VAL A 197 -13.72 -4.38 -13.61
CA VAL A 197 -14.91 -4.22 -12.74
C VAL A 197 -15.18 -2.75 -12.46
N TYR A 198 -14.14 -1.95 -12.17
CA TYR A 198 -14.27 -0.52 -11.96
C TYR A 198 -14.92 0.17 -13.16
N ASN A 199 -14.31 0.03 -14.33
CA ASN A 199 -14.80 0.67 -15.55
C ASN A 199 -16.24 0.21 -15.88
N GLY A 200 -16.50 -1.10 -15.82
CA GLY A 200 -17.83 -1.64 -16.10
C GLY A 200 -18.94 -1.14 -15.15
N LEU A 201 -18.61 -0.89 -13.88
CA LEU A 201 -19.57 -0.31 -12.92
C LEU A 201 -19.80 1.18 -13.19
N TYR A 202 -18.74 1.96 -13.42
CA TYR A 202 -18.83 3.40 -13.64
C TYR A 202 -19.43 3.76 -15.01
N ASP A 203 -19.27 2.89 -16.03
CA ASP A 203 -19.92 3.05 -17.33
C ASP A 203 -21.41 2.72 -17.30
N ALA A 204 -21.83 1.80 -16.43
CA ALA A 204 -23.20 1.29 -16.39
C ALA A 204 -24.11 1.96 -15.34
N LEU A 205 -23.57 2.56 -14.30
CA LEU A 205 -24.32 3.00 -13.11
C LEU A 205 -23.96 4.44 -12.71
N PRO A 206 -24.88 5.14 -12.02
CA PRO A 206 -24.55 6.42 -11.38
C PRO A 206 -23.38 6.28 -10.42
N GLU A 207 -22.49 7.28 -10.41
CA GLU A 207 -21.20 7.28 -9.70
C GLU A 207 -21.27 6.77 -8.26
N VAL A 208 -22.24 7.25 -7.47
CA VAL A 208 -22.40 6.84 -6.06
C VAL A 208 -22.69 5.35 -5.92
N ILE A 209 -23.53 4.80 -6.82
CA ILE A 209 -23.90 3.38 -6.80
C ILE A 209 -22.69 2.54 -7.26
N ALA A 210 -22.03 2.97 -8.33
CA ALA A 210 -20.81 2.33 -8.83
C ALA A 210 -19.73 2.26 -7.75
N ALA A 211 -19.47 3.38 -7.08
CA ALA A 211 -18.50 3.46 -5.98
C ALA A 211 -18.84 2.49 -4.83
N LEU A 212 -20.08 2.50 -4.34
CA LEU A 212 -20.51 1.62 -3.24
C LEU A 212 -20.36 0.14 -3.63
N LEU A 213 -20.75 -0.24 -4.85
CA LEU A 213 -20.62 -1.62 -5.33
C LEU A 213 -19.14 -2.01 -5.51
N PHE A 214 -18.30 -1.08 -5.99
CA PHE A 214 -16.87 -1.33 -6.13
C PHE A 214 -16.19 -1.53 -4.77
N TYR A 215 -16.51 -0.70 -3.76
CA TYR A 215 -15.97 -0.87 -2.40
C TYR A 215 -16.41 -2.21 -1.79
N LEU A 216 -17.69 -2.57 -1.98
CA LEU A 216 -18.19 -3.86 -1.50
C LEU A 216 -17.51 -5.03 -2.22
N TYR A 217 -17.27 -4.92 -3.54
CA TYR A 217 -16.51 -5.91 -4.31
C TYR A 217 -15.09 -6.06 -3.77
N VAL A 218 -14.37 -4.97 -3.55
CA VAL A 218 -12.99 -5.02 -2.98
C VAL A 218 -12.99 -5.68 -1.61
N GLY A 219 -13.92 -5.30 -0.73
CA GLY A 219 -14.08 -5.95 0.57
C GLY A 219 -14.43 -7.43 0.47
N ALA A 220 -15.30 -7.80 -0.50
CA ALA A 220 -15.69 -9.19 -0.71
C ALA A 220 -14.52 -10.08 -1.19
N LEU A 221 -13.52 -9.53 -1.91
CA LEU A 221 -12.30 -10.26 -2.25
C LEU A 221 -11.58 -10.76 -1.00
N THR A 222 -11.50 -9.96 0.06
CA THR A 222 -10.92 -10.39 1.35
C THR A 222 -11.76 -11.51 1.98
N GLY A 223 -13.09 -11.37 1.97
CA GLY A 223 -13.98 -12.44 2.41
C GLY A 223 -13.74 -13.75 1.65
N VAL A 224 -13.61 -13.69 0.33
CA VAL A 224 -13.38 -14.86 -0.53
C VAL A 224 -12.00 -15.47 -0.31
N PHE A 225 -10.95 -14.68 -0.41
CA PHE A 225 -9.58 -15.21 -0.39
C PHE A 225 -9.09 -15.46 1.04
N GLU A 226 -9.26 -14.55 1.97
CA GLU A 226 -8.69 -14.68 3.32
C GLU A 226 -9.56 -15.48 4.28
N VAL A 227 -10.88 -15.48 4.09
CA VAL A 227 -11.79 -16.30 4.90
C VAL A 227 -12.20 -17.57 4.16
N GLY A 228 -12.61 -17.45 2.90
CA GLY A 228 -13.12 -18.56 2.10
C GLY A 228 -12.08 -19.63 1.84
N VAL A 229 -10.89 -19.25 1.35
CA VAL A 229 -9.80 -20.21 1.07
C VAL A 229 -9.30 -20.84 2.36
N VAL A 230 -9.11 -20.06 3.44
CA VAL A 230 -8.72 -20.61 4.73
C VAL A 230 -9.77 -21.61 5.23
N TRP A 231 -11.05 -21.27 5.16
CA TRP A 231 -12.12 -22.18 5.56
C TRP A 231 -12.13 -23.47 4.73
N LEU A 232 -11.96 -23.40 3.41
CA LEU A 232 -11.88 -24.57 2.54
C LEU A 232 -10.73 -25.50 2.96
N VAL A 233 -9.52 -24.95 3.09
CA VAL A 233 -8.34 -25.71 3.48
C VAL A 233 -8.54 -26.36 4.86
N MET A 234 -9.00 -25.59 5.85
CA MET A 234 -9.18 -26.09 7.20
C MET A 234 -10.31 -27.12 7.31
N ARG A 235 -11.40 -26.97 6.52
CA ARG A 235 -12.54 -27.89 6.53
C ARG A 235 -12.19 -29.25 5.93
N TYR A 236 -11.44 -29.29 4.83
CA TYR A 236 -11.13 -30.50 4.09
C TYR A 236 -9.82 -31.17 4.50
N THR A 237 -9.09 -30.57 5.44
CA THR A 237 -7.85 -31.13 5.99
C THR A 237 -8.00 -31.45 7.49
N ARG A 238 -7.01 -32.18 8.03
CA ARG A 238 -6.94 -32.44 9.47
C ARG A 238 -6.54 -31.20 10.28
N LEU A 239 -6.12 -30.12 9.61
CA LEU A 239 -5.63 -28.88 10.24
C LEU A 239 -6.75 -28.07 10.93
N GLY A 240 -8.01 -28.23 10.53
CA GLY A 240 -9.12 -27.48 11.08
C GLY A 240 -9.69 -28.01 12.41
N ARG A 241 -9.35 -29.26 12.80
CA ARG A 241 -9.85 -29.86 14.05
C ARG A 241 -8.88 -29.65 15.20
N VAL A 242 -8.89 -28.48 15.78
CA VAL A 242 -7.87 -28.02 16.74
C VAL A 242 -8.48 -27.51 18.05
N SER A 243 -7.63 -27.43 19.07
CA SER A 243 -8.00 -26.77 20.33
C SER A 243 -8.04 -25.25 20.16
N TRP A 244 -8.73 -24.57 21.08
CA TRP A 244 -8.76 -23.11 21.19
C TRP A 244 -7.37 -22.46 21.06
N LYS A 245 -6.37 -22.98 21.79
CA LYS A 245 -5.00 -22.43 21.75
C LYS A 245 -4.41 -22.42 20.34
N ARG A 246 -4.63 -23.47 19.55
CA ARG A 246 -4.13 -23.57 18.18
C ARG A 246 -4.90 -22.65 17.22
N ALA A 247 -6.22 -22.57 17.38
CA ALA A 247 -7.04 -21.63 16.60
C ALA A 247 -6.61 -20.17 16.86
N LEU A 248 -6.39 -19.82 18.14
CA LEU A 248 -5.89 -18.50 18.53
C LEU A 248 -4.48 -18.24 17.98
N ALA A 249 -3.57 -19.23 18.06
CA ALA A 249 -2.23 -19.10 17.49
C ALA A 249 -2.26 -18.82 15.99
N PHE A 250 -3.13 -19.53 15.26
CA PHE A 250 -3.30 -19.32 13.82
C PHE A 250 -3.75 -17.88 13.51
N GLY A 251 -4.80 -17.39 14.18
CA GLY A 251 -5.28 -16.03 13.98
C GLY A 251 -4.24 -14.95 14.31
N ILE A 252 -3.45 -15.17 15.39
CA ILE A 252 -2.33 -14.26 15.74
C ILE A 252 -1.27 -14.29 14.63
N GLY A 253 -0.87 -15.47 14.15
CA GLY A 253 0.12 -15.58 13.09
C GLY A 253 -0.33 -14.90 11.80
N PHE A 254 -1.61 -15.05 11.46
CA PHE A 254 -2.23 -14.45 10.28
C PHE A 254 -2.17 -12.91 10.34
N GLY A 255 -2.64 -12.29 11.42
CA GLY A 255 -2.63 -10.83 11.54
C GLY A 255 -1.25 -10.24 11.84
N ALA A 256 -0.40 -10.95 12.61
CA ALA A 256 0.92 -10.45 12.96
C ALA A 256 1.86 -10.40 11.74
N VAL A 257 1.79 -11.36 10.82
CA VAL A 257 2.63 -11.32 9.59
C VAL A 257 2.27 -10.14 8.72
N GLU A 258 0.98 -9.80 8.61
CA GLU A 258 0.54 -8.60 7.89
C GLU A 258 1.12 -7.33 8.52
N ALA A 259 0.94 -7.14 9.82
CA ALA A 259 1.49 -5.98 10.53
C ALA A 259 3.02 -5.89 10.40
N LEU A 260 3.72 -7.03 10.43
CA LEU A 260 5.17 -7.09 10.24
C LEU A 260 5.58 -6.67 8.83
N LEU A 261 4.96 -7.22 7.80
CA LEU A 261 5.34 -6.95 6.41
C LEU A 261 5.02 -5.51 6.01
N LEU A 262 3.86 -4.98 6.43
CA LEU A 262 3.52 -3.58 6.20
C LEU A 262 4.43 -2.63 6.98
N GLY A 263 4.79 -2.98 8.22
CA GLY A 263 5.75 -2.23 9.01
C GLY A 263 7.15 -2.20 8.40
N LEU A 264 7.63 -3.33 7.89
CA LEU A 264 8.91 -3.41 7.17
C LEU A 264 8.89 -2.62 5.87
N SER A 265 7.78 -2.69 5.12
CA SER A 265 7.60 -1.92 3.89
C SER A 265 7.61 -0.41 4.16
N SER A 266 6.82 0.05 5.14
CA SER A 266 6.76 1.46 5.54
C SER A 266 8.13 1.97 6.00
N LEU A 267 8.82 1.21 6.86
CA LEU A 267 10.17 1.56 7.31
C LEU A 267 11.15 1.58 6.14
N GLY A 268 11.08 0.61 5.23
CA GLY A 268 11.90 0.56 4.02
C GLY A 268 11.69 1.79 3.13
N THR A 269 10.44 2.22 2.94
CA THR A 269 10.11 3.44 2.17
C THR A 269 10.75 4.67 2.81
N VAL A 270 10.59 4.86 4.12
CA VAL A 270 11.17 6.00 4.85
C VAL A 270 12.71 5.99 4.76
N LEU A 271 13.34 4.84 4.98
CA LEU A 271 14.79 4.70 4.89
C LEU A 271 15.30 4.98 3.48
N THR A 272 14.62 4.49 2.45
CA THR A 272 14.99 4.76 1.06
C THR A 272 14.83 6.25 0.73
N ALA A 273 13.75 6.87 1.18
CA ALA A 273 13.52 8.30 0.98
C ALA A 273 14.57 9.20 1.68
N VAL A 274 15.14 8.73 2.80
CA VAL A 274 16.24 9.43 3.49
C VAL A 274 17.57 9.20 2.79
N VAL A 275 17.88 7.96 2.40
CA VAL A 275 19.22 7.57 1.89
C VAL A 275 19.36 7.89 0.41
N VAL A 276 18.31 7.70 -0.36
CA VAL A 276 18.31 7.84 -1.83
C VAL A 276 17.06 8.61 -2.30
N PRO A 277 16.89 9.88 -1.89
CA PRO A 277 15.69 10.67 -2.21
C PRO A 277 15.46 10.82 -3.72
N GLY A 278 16.50 10.74 -4.54
CA GLY A 278 16.42 10.84 -5.99
C GLY A 278 15.59 9.76 -6.68
N VAL A 279 15.31 8.61 -6.04
CA VAL A 279 14.45 7.58 -6.63
C VAL A 279 12.95 7.84 -6.45
N PHE A 280 12.58 8.83 -5.64
CA PHE A 280 11.19 9.18 -5.40
C PHE A 280 10.82 10.45 -6.17
N PRO A 281 9.62 10.48 -6.80
CA PRO A 281 9.00 11.73 -7.23
C PRO A 281 8.81 12.69 -6.05
N LEU A 282 8.78 13.98 -6.32
CA LEU A 282 8.65 15.00 -5.27
C LEU A 282 7.38 14.82 -4.43
N GLU A 283 6.25 14.48 -5.08
CA GLU A 283 4.98 14.22 -4.40
C GLU A 283 5.06 13.05 -3.41
N ALA A 284 5.84 12.02 -3.74
CA ALA A 284 6.05 10.90 -2.84
C ALA A 284 6.91 11.31 -1.62
N LEU A 285 7.92 12.16 -1.82
CA LEU A 285 8.69 12.72 -0.71
C LEU A 285 7.83 13.62 0.19
N GLU A 286 6.95 14.43 -0.39
CA GLU A 286 6.00 15.26 0.35
C GLU A 286 5.04 14.37 1.17
N GLN A 287 4.56 13.25 0.61
CA GLN A 287 3.74 12.29 1.36
C GLN A 287 4.50 11.66 2.52
N VAL A 288 5.76 11.23 2.30
CA VAL A 288 6.60 10.68 3.37
C VAL A 288 6.89 11.73 4.43
N SER A 289 7.10 12.99 4.05
CA SER A 289 7.36 14.09 5.00
C SER A 289 6.19 14.38 5.94
N ARG A 290 4.95 14.07 5.55
CA ARG A 290 3.78 14.15 6.46
C ARG A 290 3.97 13.28 7.70
N LEU A 291 4.70 12.17 7.59
CA LEU A 291 5.03 11.29 8.69
C LEU A 291 5.98 11.93 9.73
N ASN A 292 6.55 13.11 9.45
CA ASN A 292 7.25 13.92 10.46
C ASN A 292 6.34 14.36 11.61
N ASN A 293 5.03 14.42 11.38
CA ASN A 293 4.06 14.64 12.44
C ASN A 293 3.72 13.30 13.12
N VAL A 294 3.94 13.24 14.42
CA VAL A 294 3.72 12.05 15.27
C VAL A 294 2.31 11.45 15.09
N LEU A 295 1.28 12.28 14.91
CA LEU A 295 -0.10 11.81 14.77
C LEU A 295 -0.31 11.00 13.47
N TYR A 296 0.40 11.32 12.38
CA TYR A 296 0.40 10.48 11.18
C TYR A 296 1.12 9.15 11.43
N GLY A 297 2.20 9.14 12.23
CA GLY A 297 2.92 7.92 12.59
C GLY A 297 2.16 7.02 13.54
N LEU A 298 1.29 7.56 14.42
CA LEU A 298 0.48 6.78 15.36
C LEU A 298 -0.71 6.09 14.69
N ALA A 299 -1.26 6.64 13.63
CA ALA A 299 -2.42 6.07 12.94
C ALA A 299 -2.18 4.62 12.46
N PRO A 300 -1.12 4.29 11.68
CA PRO A 300 -0.87 2.92 11.25
C PRO A 300 -0.56 1.96 12.41
N ILE A 301 -0.07 2.46 13.54
CA ILE A 301 0.13 1.64 14.74
C ILE A 301 -1.21 1.23 15.34
N SER A 302 -2.12 2.21 15.50
CA SER A 302 -3.50 1.99 15.94
C SER A 302 -4.21 1.00 15.02
N GLU A 303 -4.18 1.27 13.73
CA GLU A 303 -4.78 0.43 12.70
C GLU A 303 -4.29 -1.02 12.83
N ARG A 304 -2.97 -1.26 12.83
CA ARG A 304 -2.44 -2.63 12.89
C ARG A 304 -2.76 -3.33 14.20
N PHE A 305 -2.80 -2.64 15.32
CA PHE A 305 -3.22 -3.24 16.57
C PHE A 305 -4.65 -3.79 16.50
N PHE A 306 -5.57 -3.00 15.99
CA PHE A 306 -6.98 -3.39 15.90
C PHE A 306 -7.24 -4.38 14.77
N THR A 307 -6.57 -4.27 13.62
CA THR A 307 -6.72 -5.23 12.52
C THR A 307 -6.17 -6.62 12.87
N VAL A 308 -5.13 -6.73 13.68
CA VAL A 308 -4.69 -8.03 14.21
C VAL A 308 -5.81 -8.68 15.04
N LEU A 309 -6.54 -7.93 15.86
CA LEU A 309 -7.70 -8.45 16.61
C LEU A 309 -8.83 -8.90 15.66
N VAL A 310 -9.04 -8.17 14.57
CA VAL A 310 -10.02 -8.54 13.53
C VAL A 310 -9.64 -9.87 12.88
N HIS A 311 -8.40 -10.02 12.45
CA HIS A 311 -7.89 -11.27 11.87
C HIS A 311 -7.98 -12.45 12.85
N ILE A 312 -7.68 -12.20 14.13
CA ILE A 312 -7.82 -13.25 15.17
C ILE A 312 -9.27 -13.70 15.26
N LEU A 313 -10.25 -12.76 15.35
CA LEU A 313 -11.67 -13.14 15.45
C LEU A 313 -12.11 -13.90 14.20
N ALA A 314 -11.83 -13.39 13.01
CA ALA A 314 -12.24 -14.01 11.76
C ALA A 314 -11.73 -15.46 11.67
N ASN A 315 -10.46 -15.68 11.94
CA ASN A 315 -9.86 -17.02 11.90
C ASN A 315 -10.39 -17.94 13.00
N VAL A 316 -10.56 -17.44 14.22
CA VAL A 316 -11.15 -18.20 15.31
C VAL A 316 -12.59 -18.59 14.99
N LEU A 317 -13.39 -17.74 14.34
CA LEU A 317 -14.74 -18.07 13.87
C LEU A 317 -14.74 -19.19 12.82
N ILE A 318 -13.74 -19.21 11.92
CA ILE A 318 -13.55 -20.30 10.94
C ILE A 318 -13.38 -21.64 11.67
N PHE A 319 -12.45 -21.73 12.62
CA PHE A 319 -12.23 -22.95 13.40
C PHE A 319 -13.45 -23.31 14.26
N TYR A 320 -14.14 -22.33 14.80
CA TYR A 320 -15.37 -22.53 15.57
C TYR A 320 -16.52 -23.05 14.70
N ALA A 321 -16.65 -22.54 13.46
CA ALA A 321 -17.61 -23.05 12.48
C ALA A 321 -17.40 -24.54 12.18
N ILE A 322 -16.13 -24.95 12.02
CA ILE A 322 -15.74 -26.34 11.77
C ILE A 322 -16.01 -27.19 13.02
N ALA A 323 -15.61 -26.71 14.20
CA ALA A 323 -15.78 -27.45 15.46
C ALA A 323 -17.26 -27.66 15.82
N GLN A 324 -18.11 -26.66 15.58
CA GLN A 324 -19.54 -26.72 15.83
C GLN A 324 -20.36 -27.31 14.68
N ARG A 325 -19.74 -27.55 13.52
CA ARG A 325 -20.40 -27.96 12.26
C ARG A 325 -21.54 -27.01 11.85
N ARG A 326 -21.38 -25.71 12.11
CA ARG A 326 -22.40 -24.66 11.87
C ARG A 326 -21.86 -23.60 10.91
N PRO A 327 -22.26 -23.58 9.64
CA PRO A 327 -21.75 -22.67 8.63
C PRO A 327 -22.05 -21.18 8.92
N LYS A 328 -23.01 -20.87 9.79
CA LYS A 328 -23.34 -19.50 10.16
C LYS A 328 -22.14 -18.71 10.72
N TRP A 329 -21.21 -19.39 11.40
CA TRP A 329 -20.02 -18.75 11.95
C TRP A 329 -18.98 -18.44 10.88
N PHE A 330 -18.93 -19.24 9.81
CA PHE A 330 -18.18 -18.93 8.62
C PHE A 330 -18.71 -17.66 7.94
N TRP A 331 -20.02 -17.59 7.72
CA TRP A 331 -20.64 -16.42 7.10
C TRP A 331 -20.49 -15.16 7.95
N LEU A 332 -20.49 -15.29 9.28
CA LEU A 332 -20.17 -14.18 10.16
C LEU A 332 -18.72 -13.71 9.99
N ALA A 333 -17.75 -14.63 9.92
CA ALA A 333 -16.36 -14.27 9.65
C ALA A 333 -16.20 -13.60 8.29
N PHE A 334 -16.87 -14.15 7.27
CA PHE A 334 -16.86 -13.61 5.91
C PHE A 334 -17.40 -12.17 5.89
N ALA A 335 -18.59 -11.94 6.42
CA ALA A 335 -19.21 -10.61 6.46
C ALA A 335 -18.37 -9.61 7.29
N TYR A 336 -17.79 -10.08 8.39
CA TYR A 336 -16.97 -9.26 9.29
C TYR A 336 -15.69 -8.76 8.59
N MET A 337 -14.98 -9.62 7.86
CA MET A 337 -13.78 -9.25 7.09
C MET A 337 -14.14 -8.41 5.86
N THR A 338 -15.17 -8.82 5.10
CA THR A 338 -15.68 -8.03 3.98
C THR A 338 -16.02 -6.60 4.41
N GLY A 339 -16.71 -6.44 5.54
CA GLY A 339 -17.11 -5.12 6.04
C GLY A 339 -15.92 -4.21 6.38
N LEU A 340 -14.87 -4.74 7.02
CA LEU A 340 -13.68 -3.96 7.32
C LEU A 340 -12.97 -3.49 6.03
N ASP A 341 -12.74 -4.39 5.09
CA ASP A 341 -12.04 -4.04 3.86
C ASP A 341 -12.89 -3.19 2.90
N THR A 342 -14.22 -3.24 3.03
CA THR A 342 -15.11 -2.27 2.36
C THR A 342 -14.88 -0.86 2.92
N VAL A 343 -14.71 -0.70 4.24
CA VAL A 343 -14.34 0.58 4.86
C VAL A 343 -12.95 1.02 4.43
N ALA A 344 -11.98 0.11 4.34
CA ALA A 344 -10.63 0.42 3.88
C ALA A 344 -10.62 0.89 2.40
N ALA A 345 -11.40 0.22 1.53
CA ALA A 345 -11.58 0.65 0.15
C ALA A 345 -12.23 2.04 0.06
N PHE A 346 -13.32 2.28 0.82
CA PHE A 346 -13.91 3.62 0.92
C PHE A 346 -12.90 4.67 1.36
N ALA A 347 -12.11 4.38 2.40
CA ALA A 347 -11.11 5.31 2.93
C ALA A 347 -10.09 5.74 1.86
N GLN A 348 -9.64 4.80 1.04
CA GLN A 348 -8.68 5.06 -0.04
C GLN A 348 -9.25 5.99 -1.12
N PHE A 349 -10.52 5.84 -1.48
CA PHE A 349 -11.18 6.72 -2.45
C PHE A 349 -11.65 8.05 -1.84
N TRP A 350 -11.97 8.08 -0.54
CA TRP A 350 -12.31 9.32 0.17
C TRP A 350 -11.12 10.28 0.29
N GLY A 351 -9.90 9.75 0.15
CA GLY A 351 -8.65 10.46 0.30
C GLY A 351 -8.33 10.72 1.78
N LEU A 352 -7.10 10.41 2.17
CA LEU A 352 -6.64 10.53 3.57
C LEU A 352 -5.65 11.71 3.71
N GLU A 353 -6.00 12.87 3.13
CA GLU A 353 -5.11 14.04 3.07
C GLU A 353 -5.00 14.76 4.42
N THR A 354 -6.01 14.63 5.29
CA THR A 354 -6.05 15.34 6.57
C THR A 354 -6.04 14.40 7.76
N LEU A 355 -5.45 14.85 8.87
CA LEU A 355 -5.47 14.12 10.15
C LEU A 355 -6.89 13.76 10.61
N ALA A 356 -7.85 14.65 10.39
CA ALA A 356 -9.24 14.41 10.78
C ALA A 356 -9.83 13.23 10.02
N LYS A 357 -9.61 13.13 8.70
CA LYS A 357 -10.08 12.00 7.89
C LYS A 357 -9.40 10.69 8.33
N ILE A 358 -8.08 10.70 8.52
CA ILE A 358 -7.33 9.53 8.98
C ILE A 358 -7.89 9.04 10.31
N TRP A 359 -7.95 9.88 11.32
CA TRP A 359 -8.43 9.47 12.64
C TRP A 359 -9.92 9.12 12.69
N THR A 360 -10.73 9.61 11.75
CA THR A 360 -12.11 9.15 11.59
C THR A 360 -12.14 7.68 11.15
N ILE A 361 -11.33 7.30 10.17
CA ILE A 361 -11.20 5.90 9.74
C ILE A 361 -10.62 5.03 10.86
N GLU A 362 -9.57 5.51 11.54
CA GLU A 362 -8.97 4.81 12.67
C GLU A 362 -9.98 4.54 13.80
N ALA A 363 -10.88 5.47 14.08
CA ALA A 363 -11.94 5.27 15.06
C ALA A 363 -12.91 4.14 14.63
N VAL A 364 -13.26 4.06 13.35
CA VAL A 364 -14.08 2.97 12.82
C VAL A 364 -13.34 1.63 12.93
N VAL A 365 -12.07 1.57 12.52
CA VAL A 365 -11.24 0.36 12.64
C VAL A 365 -11.08 -0.06 14.10
N ALA A 366 -10.89 0.89 15.01
CA ALA A 366 -10.81 0.62 16.45
C ALA A 366 -12.11 0.02 17.00
N LEU A 367 -13.26 0.55 16.62
CA LEU A 367 -14.57 -0.03 16.99
C LEU A 367 -14.71 -1.47 16.47
N TRP A 368 -14.28 -1.71 15.22
CA TRP A 368 -14.26 -3.05 14.63
C TRP A 368 -13.34 -4.00 15.40
N GLY A 369 -12.14 -3.54 15.76
CA GLY A 369 -11.20 -4.29 16.58
C GLY A 369 -11.70 -4.59 17.99
N ILE A 370 -12.44 -3.65 18.63
CA ILE A 370 -13.10 -3.87 19.93
C ILE A 370 -14.16 -4.96 19.82
N VAL A 371 -14.98 -4.94 18.77
CA VAL A 371 -15.93 -6.03 18.47
C VAL A 371 -15.15 -7.35 18.27
N GLY A 372 -13.99 -7.29 17.60
CA GLY A 372 -13.06 -8.40 17.47
C GLY A 372 -12.64 -8.99 18.80
N TRP A 373 -12.14 -8.16 19.71
CA TRP A 373 -11.73 -8.58 21.04
C TRP A 373 -12.85 -9.18 21.87
N LEU A 374 -14.03 -8.57 21.87
CA LEU A 374 -15.22 -9.10 22.56
C LEU A 374 -15.64 -10.44 21.96
N GLY A 375 -15.63 -10.56 20.64
CA GLY A 375 -15.95 -11.80 19.91
C GLY A 375 -14.96 -12.92 20.24
N ILE A 376 -13.65 -12.64 20.30
CA ILE A 376 -12.63 -13.60 20.70
C ILE A 376 -12.93 -14.15 22.11
N ARG A 377 -13.24 -13.26 23.07
CA ARG A 377 -13.63 -13.64 24.42
C ARG A 377 -14.89 -14.52 24.45
N TRP A 378 -15.90 -14.12 23.68
CA TRP A 378 -17.16 -14.84 23.58
C TRP A 378 -16.95 -16.27 22.98
N VAL A 379 -16.16 -16.41 21.91
CA VAL A 379 -15.85 -17.71 21.31
C VAL A 379 -15.02 -18.57 22.26
N GLN A 380 -14.05 -17.97 22.96
CA GLN A 380 -13.21 -18.69 23.93
C GLN A 380 -14.03 -19.44 24.98
N GLN A 381 -15.07 -18.79 25.53
CA GLN A 381 -15.92 -19.38 26.54
C GLN A 381 -16.79 -20.55 26.02
N ARG A 382 -17.01 -20.62 24.72
CA ARG A 382 -17.89 -21.58 24.04
C ARG A 382 -17.15 -22.57 23.15
N TYR A 383 -15.83 -22.45 23.09
CA TYR A 383 -15.04 -23.34 22.25
C TYR A 383 -15.03 -24.76 22.83
N PRO A 384 -15.35 -25.82 22.03
CA PRO A 384 -15.46 -27.18 22.55
C PRO A 384 -14.16 -27.67 23.18
N ASN A 385 -14.25 -28.28 24.36
CA ASN A 385 -13.10 -28.94 24.97
C ASN A 385 -12.76 -30.23 24.18
N ARG A 386 -11.46 -30.57 24.10
CA ARG A 386 -10.99 -31.77 23.38
C ARG A 386 -11.68 -33.06 23.78
N ALA A 387 -12.07 -33.21 25.05
CA ALA A 387 -12.77 -34.38 25.58
C ALA A 387 -14.16 -34.54 24.94
N GLU A 388 -14.92 -33.46 24.78
CA GLU A 388 -16.25 -33.47 24.16
C GLU A 388 -16.19 -33.79 22.66
N ALA A 389 -15.20 -33.24 21.95
CA ALA A 389 -15.01 -33.51 20.52
C ALA A 389 -14.67 -34.98 20.22
N GLN A 390 -13.98 -35.69 21.13
CA GLN A 390 -13.67 -37.11 20.99
C GLN A 390 -14.89 -38.02 21.29
N VAL A 391 -15.75 -37.62 22.19
CA VAL A 391 -16.98 -38.38 22.53
C VAL A 391 -17.97 -38.29 21.36
N VAL A 392 -18.12 -37.17 20.72
CA VAL A 392 -18.99 -37.02 19.53
C VAL A 392 -18.50 -37.88 18.36
N ASN A 393 -17.19 -37.92 18.10
CA ASN A 393 -16.61 -38.76 17.03
C ASN A 393 -16.80 -40.28 17.30
N ARG A 394 -16.72 -40.72 18.58
CA ARG A 394 -16.94 -42.14 18.92
C ARG A 394 -18.41 -42.57 18.80
N ARG A 395 -19.36 -41.67 18.93
CA ARG A 395 -20.79 -42.00 18.73
C ARG A 395 -21.14 -42.13 17.24
N GLU A 396 -20.50 -41.36 16.36
CA GLU A 396 -20.76 -41.40 14.91
C GLU A 396 -20.08 -42.56 14.20
N THR A 397 -18.99 -43.10 14.74
CA THR A 397 -18.33 -44.31 14.20
C THR A 397 -19.03 -45.60 14.64
N ARG A 398 -20.09 -45.49 15.43
CA ARG A 398 -20.89 -46.66 15.88
C ARG A 398 -22.31 -46.71 15.27
N LEU A 399 -22.65 -45.76 14.43
CA LEU A 399 -23.83 -45.76 13.55
C LEU A 399 -23.40 -45.96 12.09
#